data_1f9799fe9ccd3b749e32a8a21e3e341a
#
_entry.id   1f9799fe9ccd3b749e32a8a21e3e341a
#
_cell.length_a   1.000
_cell.length_b   1.000
_cell.length_c   1.000
_cell.angle_alpha   90.00
_cell.angle_beta   90.00
_cell.angle_gamma   90.00
#
_symmetry.space_group_name_H-M   'P 1'
#
loop_
_entity.id
_entity.type
_entity.pdbx_description
1 polymer ?
#
loop_
_entity_poly.entity_id
_entity_poly.type
_entity_poly.pdbx_seq_one_letter_code
_entity_poly.pdbx_strand_id
1 'polypeptide(L)'
;PASEWLEAMTRDMTVMMEAMEAGSDPDRAFLEEMIGHHQGAIDMAQVALERAEHAELRELARDVIVVQAQEVHAYAELLRATPAE
;
A
#
# COMPACT_ATOMS: atom_id res chain seq x y z
N PRO A 1 4.55 -18.97 3.93
CA PRO A 1 3.25 -19.55 3.64
C PRO A 1 2.15 -18.50 3.45
N ALA A 2 1.16 -18.85 2.64
CA ALA A 2 0.06 -17.94 2.33
C ALA A 2 -0.73 -17.50 3.55
N SER A 3 -0.84 -18.37 4.56
CA SER A 3 -1.60 -18.06 5.78
C SER A 3 -0.94 -16.96 6.60
N GLU A 4 0.38 -16.97 6.69
CA GLU A 4 1.12 -15.91 7.41
C GLU A 4 0.96 -14.57 6.72
N TRP A 5 1.01 -14.58 5.41
CA TRP A 5 0.84 -13.38 4.60
C TRP A 5 -0.57 -12.81 4.75
N LEU A 6 -1.57 -13.70 4.75
CA LEU A 6 -2.96 -13.31 4.93
C LEU A 6 -3.21 -12.72 6.33
N GLU A 7 -2.60 -13.32 7.34
CA GLU A 7 -2.70 -12.80 8.70
C GLU A 7 -2.09 -11.41 8.82
N ALA A 8 -0.94 -11.20 8.18
CA ALA A 8 -0.30 -9.89 8.19
C ALA A 8 -1.17 -8.84 7.50
N MET A 9 -1.76 -9.17 6.35
CA MET A 9 -2.68 -8.26 5.65
C MET A 9 -3.89 -7.92 6.50
N THR A 10 -4.50 -8.93 7.14
CA THR A 10 -5.68 -8.72 7.97
C THR A 10 -5.34 -7.82 9.15
N ARG A 11 -4.18 -8.02 9.76
CA ARG A 11 -3.70 -7.20 10.86
C ARG A 11 -3.51 -5.75 10.44
N ASP A 12 -2.90 -5.55 9.28
CA ASP A 12 -2.67 -4.20 8.74
C ASP A 12 -3.99 -3.48 8.46
N MET A 13 -4.97 -4.19 7.89
CA MET A 13 -6.28 -3.62 7.64
C MET A 13 -7.02 -3.26 8.92
N THR A 14 -6.89 -4.09 9.95
CA THR A 14 -7.50 -3.83 11.24
C THR A 14 -6.88 -2.58 11.89
N VAL A 15 -5.55 -2.47 11.84
CA VAL A 15 -4.85 -1.29 12.36
C VAL A 15 -5.30 -0.04 11.62
N MET A 16 -5.43 -0.11 10.31
CA MET A 16 -5.90 1.01 9.51
C MET A 16 -7.30 1.45 9.92
N MET A 17 -8.22 0.50 10.08
CA MET A 17 -9.59 0.80 10.47
C MET A 17 -9.66 1.40 11.86
N GLU A 18 -8.88 0.87 12.80
CA GLU A 18 -8.81 1.42 14.15
C GLU A 18 -8.27 2.86 14.14
N ALA A 19 -7.25 3.12 13.34
CA ALA A 19 -6.70 4.47 13.21
C ALA A 19 -7.74 5.44 12.66
N MET A 20 -8.52 5.01 11.67
CA MET A 20 -9.57 5.84 11.10
C MET A 20 -10.69 6.12 12.09
N GLU A 21 -11.06 5.13 12.90
CA GLU A 21 -12.13 5.27 13.89
C GLU A 21 -11.70 6.11 15.08
N ALA A 22 -10.46 5.93 15.53
CA ALA A 22 -9.96 6.61 16.73
C ALA A 22 -9.38 7.98 16.42
N GLY A 23 -9.00 8.21 15.17
CA GLY A 23 -8.34 9.44 14.78
C GLY A 23 -9.28 10.63 14.73
N SER A 24 -8.74 11.78 15.04
CA SER A 24 -9.47 13.05 14.91
C SER A 24 -9.53 13.49 13.44
N ASP A 25 -8.72 12.89 12.57
CA ASP A 25 -8.63 13.25 11.15
C ASP A 25 -8.64 11.96 10.31
N PRO A 26 -9.83 11.45 9.98
CA PRO A 26 -9.94 10.22 9.21
C PRO A 26 -9.38 10.34 7.79
N ASP A 27 -9.45 11.51 7.18
CA ASP A 27 -8.90 11.71 5.84
C ASP A 27 -7.39 11.52 5.84
N ARG A 28 -6.72 12.14 6.81
CA ARG A 28 -5.28 12.04 6.94
C ARG A 28 -4.85 10.62 7.27
N ALA A 29 -5.55 9.98 8.19
CA ALA A 29 -5.27 8.59 8.57
C ALA A 29 -5.39 7.65 7.37
N PHE A 30 -6.44 7.81 6.57
CA PHE A 30 -6.63 7.00 5.36
C PHE A 30 -5.47 7.17 4.39
N LEU A 31 -5.11 8.43 4.12
CA LEU A 31 -4.03 8.72 3.15
C LEU A 31 -2.70 8.14 3.61
N GLU A 32 -2.35 8.31 4.87
CA GLU A 32 -1.10 7.79 5.42
C GLU A 32 -1.05 6.27 5.35
N GLU A 33 -2.14 5.61 5.71
CA GLU A 33 -2.20 4.14 5.68
C GLU A 33 -2.16 3.60 4.25
N MET A 34 -2.85 4.25 3.32
CA MET A 34 -2.84 3.83 1.93
C MET A 34 -1.46 3.97 1.31
N ILE A 35 -0.73 5.03 1.66
CA ILE A 35 0.64 5.19 1.18
C ILE A 35 1.50 4.02 1.67
N GLY A 36 1.40 3.66 2.94
CA GLY A 36 2.14 2.54 3.49
C GLY A 36 1.81 1.21 2.81
N HIS A 37 0.54 0.96 2.61
CA HIS A 37 0.08 -0.24 1.92
C HIS A 37 0.62 -0.33 0.51
N HIS A 38 0.54 0.77 -0.27
CA HIS A 38 1.01 0.82 -1.66
C HIS A 38 2.52 0.65 -1.74
N GLN A 39 3.27 1.21 -0.79
CA GLN A 39 4.71 0.99 -0.73
C GLN A 39 5.04 -0.48 -0.48
N GLY A 40 4.27 -1.14 0.40
CA GLY A 40 4.43 -2.57 0.63
C GLY A 40 4.17 -3.39 -0.62
N ALA A 41 3.15 -3.02 -1.40
CA ALA A 41 2.85 -3.68 -2.67
C ALA A 41 3.98 -3.50 -3.68
N ILE A 42 4.58 -2.30 -3.74
CA ILE A 42 5.72 -2.04 -4.61
C ILE A 42 6.90 -2.92 -4.20
N ASP A 43 7.19 -3.02 -2.92
CA ASP A 43 8.29 -3.84 -2.42
C ASP A 43 8.10 -5.31 -2.79
N MET A 44 6.89 -5.83 -2.62
CA MET A 44 6.57 -7.21 -3.01
C MET A 44 6.72 -7.41 -4.52
N ALA A 45 6.25 -6.45 -5.30
CA ALA A 45 6.33 -6.53 -6.76
C ALA A 45 7.79 -6.50 -7.23
N GLN A 46 8.66 -5.76 -6.56
CA GLN A 46 10.09 -5.75 -6.87
C GLN A 46 10.72 -7.11 -6.65
N VAL A 47 10.36 -7.79 -5.56
CA VAL A 47 10.85 -9.15 -5.32
C VAL A 47 10.37 -10.10 -6.43
N ALA A 48 9.10 -10.00 -6.81
CA ALA A 48 8.55 -10.82 -7.88
C ALA A 48 9.24 -10.53 -9.21
N LEU A 49 9.51 -9.26 -9.50
CA LEU A 49 10.21 -8.88 -10.73
C LEU A 49 11.60 -9.51 -10.82
N GLU A 50 12.29 -9.59 -9.69
CA GLU A 50 13.63 -10.16 -9.64
C GLU A 50 13.65 -11.68 -9.62
N ARG A 51 12.65 -12.31 -9.02
CA ARG A 51 12.71 -13.74 -8.68
C ARG A 51 11.66 -14.63 -9.32
N ALA A 52 10.59 -14.07 -9.88
CA ALA A 52 9.55 -14.87 -10.48
C ALA A 52 10.08 -15.61 -11.70
N GLU A 53 9.74 -16.89 -11.82
CA GLU A 53 10.19 -17.72 -12.93
C GLU A 53 9.38 -17.48 -14.21
N HIS A 54 8.10 -17.16 -14.05
CA HIS A 54 7.21 -16.94 -15.19
C HIS A 54 7.28 -15.51 -15.69
N ALA A 55 7.45 -15.36 -16.99
CA ALA A 55 7.54 -14.03 -17.61
C ALA A 55 6.29 -13.20 -17.37
N GLU A 56 5.12 -13.83 -17.40
CA GLU A 56 3.84 -13.16 -17.17
C GLU A 56 3.78 -12.54 -15.76
N LEU A 57 4.36 -13.22 -14.78
CA LEU A 57 4.39 -12.69 -13.41
C LEU A 57 5.33 -11.50 -13.31
N ARG A 58 6.45 -11.55 -14.01
CA ARG A 58 7.37 -10.40 -14.03
C ARG A 58 6.75 -9.18 -14.69
N GLU A 59 5.99 -9.39 -15.78
CA GLU A 59 5.27 -8.30 -16.43
C GLU A 59 4.20 -7.71 -15.53
N LEU A 60 3.44 -8.57 -14.86
CA LEU A 60 2.43 -8.12 -13.90
C LEU A 60 3.07 -7.32 -12.76
N ALA A 61 4.20 -7.78 -12.24
CA ALA A 61 4.90 -7.08 -11.17
C ALA A 61 5.36 -5.70 -11.63
N ARG A 62 5.83 -5.58 -12.87
CA ARG A 62 6.22 -4.29 -13.42
C ARG A 62 5.04 -3.34 -13.50
N ASP A 63 3.90 -3.84 -13.95
CA ASP A 63 2.67 -3.04 -14.03
C ASP A 63 2.20 -2.59 -12.65
N VAL A 64 2.27 -3.48 -11.66
CA VAL A 64 1.92 -3.15 -10.28
C VAL A 64 2.81 -2.01 -9.76
N ILE A 65 4.11 -2.08 -10.01
CA ILE A 65 5.04 -1.04 -9.56
C ILE A 65 4.63 0.32 -10.14
N VAL A 66 4.36 0.37 -11.43
CA VAL A 66 4.00 1.62 -12.11
C VAL A 66 2.69 2.18 -11.55
N VAL A 67 1.65 1.35 -11.46
CA VAL A 67 0.33 1.81 -11.00
C VAL A 67 0.37 2.24 -9.55
N GLN A 68 1.01 1.43 -8.69
CA GLN A 68 1.07 1.74 -7.27
C GLN A 68 1.90 3.00 -7.01
N ALA A 69 2.99 3.21 -7.76
CA ALA A 69 3.79 4.42 -7.61
C ALA A 69 3.00 5.68 -7.98
N GLN A 70 2.18 5.60 -9.02
CA GLN A 70 1.30 6.72 -9.40
C GLN A 70 0.28 7.01 -8.31
N GLU A 71 -0.28 5.98 -7.70
CA GLU A 71 -1.25 6.14 -6.63
C GLU A 71 -0.60 6.73 -5.37
N VAL A 72 0.61 6.27 -5.02
CA VAL A 72 1.36 6.85 -3.90
C VAL A 72 1.56 8.34 -4.12
N HIS A 73 1.95 8.74 -5.33
CA HIS A 73 2.14 10.14 -5.67
C HIS A 73 0.85 10.94 -5.46
N ALA A 74 -0.27 10.41 -5.94
CA ALA A 74 -1.57 11.07 -5.80
C ALA A 74 -1.97 11.23 -4.34
N TYR A 75 -1.81 10.16 -3.55
CA TYR A 75 -2.12 10.22 -2.12
C TYR A 75 -1.22 11.21 -1.38
N ALA A 76 0.06 11.23 -1.72
CA ALA A 76 1.01 12.17 -1.10
C ALA A 76 0.65 13.61 -1.40
N GLU A 77 0.20 13.90 -2.63
CA GLU A 77 -0.27 15.24 -3.00
C GLU A 77 -1.49 15.64 -2.17
N LEU A 78 -2.45 14.72 -2.04
CA LEU A 78 -3.64 14.97 -1.23
C LEU A 78 -3.30 15.18 0.24
N LEU A 79 -2.34 14.41 0.74
CA LEU A 79 -1.91 14.53 2.13
C LEU A 79 -1.29 15.89 2.40
N ARG A 80 -0.46 16.38 1.47
CA ARG A 80 0.13 17.72 1.60
C ARG A 80 -0.93 18.82 1.59
N ALA A 81 -2.00 18.61 0.83
CA ALA A 81 -3.10 19.57 0.75
C ALA A 81 -4.05 19.49 1.93
N THR A 82 -3.99 18.40 2.71
CA THR A 82 -4.89 18.21 3.86
C THR A 82 -4.30 18.92 5.08
N PRO A 83 -5.03 19.90 5.66
CA PRO A 83 -4.49 20.63 6.81
C PRO A 83 -4.29 19.72 8.01
N ALA A 84 -3.21 19.94 8.74
CA ALA A 84 -2.98 19.27 10.01
C ALA A 84 -3.88 19.92 11.05
N GLU A 85 -4.49 19.11 11.90
CA GLU A 85 -5.30 19.63 13.01
C GLU A 85 -4.50 19.79 14.28
#